data_70ba551ae7c55920873d3d331372195b
#
_entry.id   70ba551ae7c55920873d3d331372195b
#
_cell.length_a   1.000
_cell.length_b   1.000
_cell.length_c   1.000
_cell.angle_alpha   90.00
_cell.angle_beta   90.00
_cell.angle_gamma   90.00
#
_symmetry.space_group_name_H-M   'P 1'
#
loop_
_entity.id
_entity.type
_entity.pdbx_description
1 polymer ?
#
loop_
_entity_poly.entity_id
_entity_poly.type
_entity_poly.pdbx_seq_one_letter_code
_entity_poly.pdbx_strand_id
1 'polypeptide(L)'
;MTLPRWVTSALDRARRLGLRSRITIAFALGGLLLSVIVGGITWTLTRESQLSERITAAENRVVRNAIQVQNGLPEDLVGVNDLLNGLPKPQGGIPILLVDDRTFTTDAIEVGDPTETLPAQLQDAVASGIAARMVHKTASGDTVLSVGVPLELGEGQYFERVPLDELNSNLRLLAISLTGAGIITTLSGAAIGAWASRRTLRPLADVSEAARAIAEGQMETRLDDTSDADLELLVVSFNQMASALQERIERDARFASEVSHELR
;
A
#
# COMPACT_ATOMS: atom_id res chain seq x y z
N MET A 1 1.04 -23.32 -18.09
CA MET A 1 1.60 -22.24 -17.25
C MET A 1 2.18 -22.89 -16.01
N THR A 2 3.48 -23.18 -16.02
CA THR A 2 4.16 -23.91 -14.91
C THR A 2 4.51 -22.92 -13.81
N LEU A 3 3.97 -23.14 -12.62
CA LEU A 3 4.30 -22.30 -11.44
C LEU A 3 5.81 -22.36 -11.16
N PRO A 4 6.44 -21.24 -10.81
CA PRO A 4 7.86 -21.17 -10.53
C PRO A 4 8.22 -22.07 -9.32
N ARG A 5 9.40 -22.71 -9.35
CA ARG A 5 9.87 -23.71 -8.37
C ARG A 5 9.83 -23.23 -6.91
N TRP A 6 9.98 -21.92 -6.66
CA TRP A 6 9.89 -21.36 -5.31
C TRP A 6 8.46 -21.38 -4.75
N VAL A 7 7.41 -21.29 -5.61
CA VAL A 7 6.00 -21.41 -5.19
C VAL A 7 5.71 -22.86 -4.78
N THR A 8 6.17 -23.85 -5.57
CA THR A 8 5.95 -25.26 -5.27
C THR A 8 6.66 -25.68 -3.98
N SER A 9 7.89 -25.19 -3.74
CA SER A 9 8.63 -25.48 -2.51
C SER A 9 8.04 -24.80 -1.25
N ALA A 10 7.37 -23.64 -1.43
CA ALA A 10 6.64 -22.96 -0.34
C ALA A 10 5.34 -23.73 0.00
N LEU A 11 4.62 -24.21 -1.01
CA LEU A 11 3.41 -25.03 -0.83
C LEU A 11 3.71 -26.38 -0.17
N ASP A 12 4.81 -27.02 -0.51
CA ASP A 12 5.22 -28.29 0.12
C ASP A 12 5.66 -28.11 1.57
N ARG A 13 6.30 -26.99 1.91
CA ARG A 13 6.58 -26.62 3.30
C ARG A 13 5.30 -26.30 4.07
N ALA A 14 4.35 -25.59 3.46
CA ALA A 14 3.06 -25.30 4.06
C ALA A 14 2.22 -26.57 4.32
N ARG A 15 2.37 -27.62 3.51
CA ARG A 15 1.70 -28.91 3.72
C ARG A 15 2.19 -29.67 4.96
N ARG A 16 3.42 -29.45 5.38
CA ARG A 16 4.00 -30.04 6.61
C ARG A 16 3.62 -29.30 7.90
N LEU A 17 3.04 -28.08 7.76
CA LEU A 17 2.56 -27.30 8.88
C LEU A 17 1.22 -27.84 9.38
N GLY A 18 1.02 -27.86 10.69
CA GLY A 18 -0.26 -28.21 11.29
C GLY A 18 -1.39 -27.27 10.80
N LEU A 19 -2.62 -27.76 10.86
CA LEU A 19 -3.81 -27.05 10.37
C LEU A 19 -3.94 -25.64 10.96
N ARG A 20 -3.57 -25.46 12.23
CA ARG A 20 -3.54 -24.14 12.92
C ARG A 20 -2.64 -23.12 12.20
N SER A 21 -1.42 -23.54 11.88
CA SER A 21 -0.45 -22.68 11.19
C SER A 21 -0.91 -22.32 9.77
N ARG A 22 -1.54 -23.25 9.07
CA ARG A 22 -2.08 -23.01 7.72
C ARG A 22 -3.18 -21.97 7.72
N ILE A 23 -4.10 -22.02 8.69
CA ILE A 23 -5.18 -21.03 8.84
C ILE A 23 -4.58 -19.66 9.15
N THR A 24 -3.67 -19.58 10.13
CA THR A 24 -3.02 -18.30 10.48
C THR A 24 -2.29 -17.67 9.30
N ILE A 25 -1.54 -18.47 8.53
CA ILE A 25 -0.83 -18.01 7.34
C ILE A 25 -1.83 -17.55 6.26
N ALA A 26 -2.94 -18.27 6.06
CA ALA A 26 -3.96 -17.87 5.08
C ALA A 26 -4.58 -16.51 5.41
N PHE A 27 -4.91 -16.26 6.68
CA PHE A 27 -5.42 -14.96 7.14
C PHE A 27 -4.37 -13.85 7.01
N ALA A 28 -3.11 -14.11 7.36
CA ALA A 28 -2.03 -13.15 7.20
C ALA A 28 -1.79 -12.80 5.73
N LEU A 29 -1.78 -13.79 4.84
CA LEU A 29 -1.63 -13.58 3.40
C LEU A 29 -2.83 -12.85 2.79
N GLY A 30 -4.05 -13.17 3.25
CA GLY A 30 -5.26 -12.45 2.86
C GLY A 30 -5.19 -10.98 3.25
N GLY A 31 -4.77 -10.66 4.48
CA GLY A 31 -4.56 -9.30 4.94
C GLY A 31 -3.47 -8.56 4.16
N LEU A 32 -2.35 -9.23 3.88
CA LEU A 32 -1.28 -8.69 3.06
C LEU A 32 -1.75 -8.38 1.64
N LEU A 33 -2.41 -9.33 0.99
CA LEU A 33 -2.92 -9.16 -0.37
C LEU A 33 -3.90 -7.99 -0.46
N LEU A 34 -4.85 -7.92 0.47
CA LEU A 34 -5.81 -6.81 0.53
C LEU A 34 -5.10 -5.48 0.72
N SER A 35 -4.12 -5.40 1.61
CA SER A 35 -3.33 -4.18 1.86
C SER A 35 -2.54 -3.75 0.63
N VAL A 36 -1.93 -4.69 -0.11
CA VAL A 36 -1.20 -4.38 -1.35
C VAL A 36 -2.13 -3.86 -2.43
N ILE A 37 -3.31 -4.47 -2.59
CA ILE A 37 -4.31 -4.03 -3.57
C ILE A 37 -4.80 -2.62 -3.24
N VAL A 38 -5.29 -2.41 -2.01
CA VAL A 38 -5.83 -1.11 -1.58
C VAL A 38 -4.73 -0.05 -1.60
N GLY A 39 -3.54 -0.36 -1.08
CA GLY A 39 -2.40 0.55 -1.09
C GLY A 39 -1.96 0.92 -2.50
N GLY A 40 -1.89 -0.05 -3.41
CA GLY A 40 -1.53 0.18 -4.82
C GLY A 40 -2.56 1.05 -5.55
N ILE A 41 -3.85 0.78 -5.37
CA ILE A 41 -4.93 1.60 -5.96
C ILE A 41 -4.87 3.03 -5.40
N THR A 42 -4.78 3.18 -4.08
CA THR A 42 -4.71 4.51 -3.44
C THR A 42 -3.48 5.28 -3.92
N TRP A 43 -2.33 4.62 -3.99
CA TRP A 43 -1.09 5.24 -4.48
C TRP A 43 -1.22 5.74 -5.92
N THR A 44 -1.71 4.91 -6.83
CA THR A 44 -1.84 5.26 -8.25
C THR A 44 -2.84 6.41 -8.44
N LEU A 45 -4.02 6.34 -7.84
CA LEU A 45 -5.04 7.37 -7.94
C LEU A 45 -4.57 8.71 -7.35
N THR A 46 -3.96 8.68 -6.16
CA THR A 46 -3.49 9.91 -5.51
C THR A 46 -2.36 10.55 -6.29
N ARG A 47 -1.40 9.76 -6.77
CA ARG A 47 -0.27 10.27 -7.57
C ARG A 47 -0.76 10.94 -8.87
N GLU A 48 -1.65 10.30 -9.60
CA GLU A 48 -2.18 10.80 -10.86
C GLU A 48 -3.02 12.06 -10.65
N SER A 49 -3.90 12.06 -9.66
CA SER A 49 -4.74 13.22 -9.31
C SER A 49 -3.89 14.44 -8.91
N GLN A 50 -2.94 14.27 -7.98
CA GLN A 50 -2.10 15.37 -7.50
C GLN A 50 -1.20 15.94 -8.60
N LEU A 51 -0.64 15.07 -9.46
CA LEU A 51 0.21 15.54 -10.56
C LEU A 51 -0.62 16.32 -11.58
N SER A 52 -1.78 15.82 -12.00
CA SER A 52 -2.67 16.47 -12.95
C SER A 52 -3.18 17.83 -12.42
N GLU A 53 -3.55 17.89 -11.15
CA GLU A 53 -4.02 19.12 -10.51
C GLU A 53 -2.92 20.19 -10.46
N ARG A 54 -1.70 19.82 -10.08
CA ARG A 54 -0.56 20.76 -10.07
C ARG A 54 -0.18 21.23 -11.46
N ILE A 55 -0.19 20.36 -12.47
CA ILE A 55 0.08 20.73 -13.85
C ILE A 55 -0.95 21.74 -14.34
N THR A 56 -2.25 21.45 -14.19
CA THR A 56 -3.32 22.34 -14.62
C THR A 56 -3.28 23.69 -13.88
N ALA A 57 -3.01 23.67 -12.58
CA ALA A 57 -2.86 24.90 -11.81
C ALA A 57 -1.65 25.73 -12.26
N ALA A 58 -0.52 25.09 -12.58
CA ALA A 58 0.66 25.75 -13.12
C ALA A 58 0.38 26.38 -14.49
N GLU A 59 -0.21 25.63 -15.43
CA GLU A 59 -0.56 26.13 -16.76
C GLU A 59 -1.46 27.38 -16.68
N ASN A 60 -2.55 27.29 -15.92
CA ASN A 60 -3.47 28.38 -15.74
C ASN A 60 -2.80 29.63 -15.11
N ARG A 61 -1.87 29.44 -14.20
CA ARG A 61 -1.12 30.54 -13.59
C ARG A 61 -0.12 31.13 -14.56
N VAL A 62 0.65 30.33 -15.26
CA VAL A 62 1.65 30.77 -16.24
C VAL A 62 0.99 31.60 -17.34
N VAL A 63 -0.16 31.19 -17.87
CA VAL A 63 -0.91 31.95 -18.86
C VAL A 63 -1.35 33.30 -18.29
N ARG A 64 -1.87 33.35 -17.07
CA ARG A 64 -2.24 34.60 -16.43
C ARG A 64 -1.04 35.54 -16.19
N ASN A 65 0.06 34.96 -15.74
CA ASN A 65 1.31 35.70 -15.52
C ASN A 65 1.89 36.22 -16.84
N ALA A 66 1.85 35.43 -17.92
CA ALA A 66 2.28 35.85 -19.26
C ALA A 66 1.46 37.05 -19.75
N ILE A 67 0.13 37.06 -19.56
CA ILE A 67 -0.73 38.21 -19.89
C ILE A 67 -0.36 39.43 -19.03
N GLN A 68 -0.07 39.25 -17.75
CA GLN A 68 0.37 40.35 -16.89
C GLN A 68 1.72 40.93 -17.35
N VAL A 69 2.67 40.05 -17.69
CA VAL A 69 3.97 40.47 -18.24
C VAL A 69 3.76 41.22 -19.55
N GLN A 70 3.00 40.67 -20.47
CA GLN A 70 2.72 41.30 -21.76
C GLN A 70 2.12 42.71 -21.64
N ASN A 71 1.18 42.89 -20.69
CA ASN A 71 0.53 44.20 -20.46
C ASN A 71 1.37 45.18 -19.64
N GLY A 72 2.33 44.69 -18.86
CA GLY A 72 3.15 45.49 -17.96
C GLY A 72 4.60 45.66 -18.40
N LEU A 73 4.99 45.08 -19.55
CA LEU A 73 6.37 45.12 -20.01
C LEU A 73 6.75 46.58 -20.44
N PRO A 74 7.76 47.19 -19.80
CA PRO A 74 8.24 48.53 -20.20
C PRO A 74 8.97 48.44 -21.53
N GLU A 75 8.82 49.48 -22.39
CA GLU A 75 9.50 49.56 -23.69
C GLU A 75 11.03 49.58 -23.56
N ASP A 76 11.58 50.13 -22.47
CA ASP A 76 13.01 50.24 -22.19
C ASP A 76 13.55 49.05 -21.36
N LEU A 77 12.70 48.09 -21.02
CA LEU A 77 13.00 46.93 -20.16
C LEU A 77 13.52 47.30 -18.76
N VAL A 78 13.37 48.57 -18.32
CA VAL A 78 13.74 49.01 -16.97
C VAL A 78 12.64 48.63 -15.98
N GLY A 79 13.00 47.95 -14.87
CA GLY A 79 12.03 47.48 -13.86
C GLY A 79 11.37 46.13 -14.15
N VAL A 80 11.77 45.41 -15.20
CA VAL A 80 11.27 44.07 -15.51
C VAL A 80 11.40 43.12 -14.33
N ASN A 81 12.49 43.18 -13.57
CA ASN A 81 12.69 42.36 -12.40
C ASN A 81 11.65 42.68 -11.29
N ASP A 82 11.24 43.93 -11.13
CA ASP A 82 10.21 44.27 -10.17
C ASP A 82 8.83 43.78 -10.62
N LEU A 83 8.56 43.82 -11.93
CA LEU A 83 7.37 43.20 -12.51
C LEU A 83 7.35 41.67 -12.24
N LEU A 84 8.42 40.98 -12.55
CA LEU A 84 8.53 39.52 -12.31
C LEU A 84 8.44 39.16 -10.82
N ASN A 85 8.97 40.00 -9.94
CA ASN A 85 8.86 39.81 -8.49
C ASN A 85 7.44 39.98 -7.96
N GLY A 86 6.65 40.83 -8.60
CA GLY A 86 5.25 41.08 -8.27
C GLY A 86 4.28 39.99 -8.74
N LEU A 87 4.72 39.07 -9.60
CA LEU A 87 3.86 38.01 -10.11
C LEU A 87 3.50 36.97 -9.02
N PRO A 88 2.26 36.45 -9.02
CA PRO A 88 1.88 35.33 -8.19
C PRO A 88 2.68 34.09 -8.56
N LYS A 89 3.52 33.59 -7.66
CA LYS A 89 4.36 32.40 -7.86
C LYS A 89 4.23 31.41 -6.69
N PRO A 90 4.35 30.10 -6.94
CA PRO A 90 4.40 29.12 -5.85
C PRO A 90 5.73 29.24 -5.12
N GLN A 91 5.84 28.60 -3.93
CA GLN A 91 7.12 28.51 -3.25
C GLN A 91 8.16 27.85 -4.15
N GLY A 92 9.30 28.50 -4.32
CA GLY A 92 10.36 28.02 -5.22
C GLY A 92 10.06 28.11 -6.71
N GLY A 93 8.97 28.77 -7.11
CA GLY A 93 8.66 29.04 -8.51
C GLY A 93 9.54 30.16 -9.06
N ILE A 94 10.19 29.94 -10.21
CA ILE A 94 11.12 30.88 -10.84
C ILE A 94 10.54 31.30 -12.19
N PRO A 95 10.10 32.57 -12.33
CA PRO A 95 9.73 33.13 -13.63
C PRO A 95 11.00 33.48 -14.42
N ILE A 96 10.99 33.17 -15.70
CA ILE A 96 12.05 33.45 -16.65
C ILE A 96 11.41 34.12 -17.86
N LEU A 97 11.88 35.30 -18.21
CA LEU A 97 11.43 36.04 -19.36
C LEU A 97 12.59 36.24 -20.34
N LEU A 98 12.38 35.85 -21.58
CA LEU A 98 13.29 36.06 -22.69
C LEU A 98 12.68 37.13 -23.61
N VAL A 99 13.37 38.25 -23.82
CA VAL A 99 12.99 39.32 -24.75
C VAL A 99 14.27 39.91 -25.32
N ASP A 100 14.33 40.09 -26.66
CA ASP A 100 15.46 40.68 -27.37
C ASP A 100 16.82 40.08 -26.99
N ASP A 101 16.95 38.76 -26.97
CA ASP A 101 18.15 38.01 -26.55
C ASP A 101 18.60 38.30 -25.09
N ARG A 102 17.76 38.91 -24.30
CA ARG A 102 18.00 39.16 -22.87
C ARG A 102 17.16 38.21 -22.01
N THR A 103 17.77 37.69 -20.97
CA THR A 103 17.09 36.86 -19.99
C THR A 103 16.89 37.61 -18.70
N PHE A 104 15.66 37.66 -18.21
CA PHE A 104 15.27 38.24 -16.94
C PHE A 104 14.71 37.16 -16.04
N THR A 105 15.10 37.18 -14.76
CA THR A 105 14.60 36.26 -13.74
C THR A 105 14.65 36.90 -12.37
N THR A 106 13.84 36.37 -11.43
CA THR A 106 13.81 36.87 -10.04
C THR A 106 14.86 36.23 -9.16
N ASP A 107 15.50 35.15 -9.60
CA ASP A 107 16.46 34.42 -8.80
C ASP A 107 17.90 34.81 -9.15
N ALA A 108 18.42 35.79 -8.41
CA ALA A 108 19.80 36.23 -8.55
C ALA A 108 20.83 35.22 -8.03
N ILE A 109 20.40 34.05 -7.53
CA ILE A 109 21.24 33.06 -6.82
C ILE A 109 21.70 31.93 -7.76
N GLU A 110 21.04 31.72 -8.90
CA GLU A 110 21.56 30.74 -9.88
C GLU A 110 22.77 31.30 -10.61
N VAL A 111 23.96 30.77 -10.29
CA VAL A 111 25.20 31.02 -11.00
C VAL A 111 25.10 30.33 -12.36
N GLY A 112 24.65 31.05 -13.38
CA GLY A 112 24.52 30.56 -14.75
C GLY A 112 23.37 31.25 -15.51
N ASP A 113 23.34 31.02 -16.82
CA ASP A 113 22.22 31.46 -17.64
C ASP A 113 20.96 30.65 -17.28
N PRO A 114 19.86 31.28 -16.81
CA PRO A 114 18.61 30.58 -16.47
C PRO A 114 18.05 29.76 -17.64
N THR A 115 18.40 30.12 -18.89
CA THR A 115 17.99 29.38 -20.09
C THR A 115 18.71 28.05 -20.25
N GLU A 116 19.95 27.92 -19.76
CA GLU A 116 20.67 26.63 -19.79
C GLU A 116 19.96 25.55 -18.96
N THR A 117 19.11 25.96 -18.03
CA THR A 117 18.32 25.05 -17.19
C THR A 117 17.01 24.62 -17.83
N LEU A 118 16.59 25.27 -18.92
CA LEU A 118 15.37 24.93 -19.67
C LEU A 118 15.71 23.93 -20.79
N PRO A 119 14.93 22.84 -20.97
CA PRO A 119 15.13 21.93 -22.07
C PRO A 119 15.00 22.62 -23.43
N ALA A 120 15.95 22.39 -24.34
CA ALA A 120 15.97 22.98 -25.67
C ALA A 120 14.65 22.73 -26.43
N GLN A 121 14.09 21.53 -26.31
CA GLN A 121 12.80 21.20 -26.92
C GLN A 121 11.65 22.09 -26.44
N LEU A 122 11.67 22.49 -25.17
CA LEU A 122 10.66 23.39 -24.62
C LEU A 122 10.87 24.81 -25.18
N GLN A 123 12.11 25.28 -25.24
CA GLN A 123 12.42 26.60 -25.82
C GLN A 123 12.04 26.66 -27.31
N ASP A 124 12.38 25.66 -28.10
CA ASP A 124 12.06 25.57 -29.53
C ASP A 124 10.54 25.57 -29.77
N ALA A 125 9.77 24.86 -28.95
CA ALA A 125 8.32 24.85 -29.04
C ALA A 125 7.73 26.25 -28.78
N VAL A 126 8.17 26.93 -27.73
CA VAL A 126 7.69 28.26 -27.39
C VAL A 126 8.15 29.30 -28.41
N ALA A 127 9.38 29.21 -28.92
CA ALA A 127 9.88 30.08 -30.00
C ALA A 127 9.07 29.88 -31.31
N SER A 128 8.51 28.69 -31.55
CA SER A 128 7.62 28.44 -32.69
C SER A 128 6.17 28.95 -32.48
N GLY A 129 5.90 29.63 -31.37
CA GLY A 129 4.59 30.19 -31.03
C GLY A 129 3.63 29.23 -30.34
N ILE A 130 4.12 28.11 -29.83
CA ILE A 130 3.32 27.04 -29.19
C ILE A 130 3.56 27.04 -27.69
N ALA A 131 2.50 27.24 -26.88
CA ALA A 131 2.61 27.04 -25.44
C ALA A 131 2.92 25.58 -25.15
N ALA A 132 3.96 25.32 -24.36
CA ALA A 132 4.45 23.99 -24.09
C ALA A 132 4.82 23.81 -22.61
N ARG A 133 4.86 22.54 -22.20
CA ARG A 133 5.28 22.14 -20.85
C ARG A 133 6.17 20.93 -20.88
N MET A 134 7.07 20.81 -19.90
CA MET A 134 7.94 19.65 -19.76
C MET A 134 8.29 19.43 -18.29
N VAL A 135 8.22 18.16 -17.86
CA VAL A 135 8.78 17.74 -16.58
C VAL A 135 10.18 17.23 -16.84
N HIS A 136 11.17 17.84 -16.18
CA HIS A 136 12.58 17.46 -16.35
C HIS A 136 13.33 17.56 -15.03
N LYS A 137 14.59 17.09 -15.02
CA LYS A 137 15.47 17.25 -13.87
C LYS A 137 16.42 18.42 -14.11
N THR A 138 16.62 19.22 -13.07
CA THR A 138 17.64 20.27 -13.05
C THR A 138 19.04 19.67 -12.91
N ALA A 139 20.07 20.47 -13.10
CA ALA A 139 21.46 20.05 -12.86
C ALA A 139 21.72 19.65 -11.39
N SER A 140 20.95 20.20 -10.44
CA SER A 140 20.95 19.78 -9.01
C SER A 140 20.27 18.43 -8.77
N GLY A 141 19.58 17.88 -9.76
CA GLY A 141 18.86 16.60 -9.67
C GLY A 141 17.39 16.72 -9.25
N ASP A 142 16.91 17.93 -8.97
CA ASP A 142 15.54 18.20 -8.56
C ASP A 142 14.58 18.04 -9.74
N THR A 143 13.40 17.49 -9.48
CA THR A 143 12.37 17.34 -10.52
C THR A 143 11.53 18.60 -10.57
N VAL A 144 11.48 19.25 -11.74
CA VAL A 144 10.75 20.48 -11.96
C VAL A 144 9.79 20.36 -13.14
N LEU A 145 8.70 21.10 -13.07
CA LEU A 145 7.80 21.36 -14.18
C LEU A 145 8.14 22.73 -14.75
N SER A 146 8.56 22.79 -16.01
CA SER A 146 8.70 24.04 -16.75
C SER A 146 7.56 24.19 -17.73
N VAL A 147 6.89 25.34 -17.68
CA VAL A 147 5.80 25.71 -18.58
C VAL A 147 6.23 27.00 -19.30
N GLY A 148 6.10 27.01 -20.61
CA GLY A 148 6.44 28.18 -21.45
C GLY A 148 5.28 28.64 -22.29
N VAL A 149 5.15 29.98 -22.46
CA VAL A 149 4.12 30.61 -23.24
C VAL A 149 4.76 31.69 -24.11
N PRO A 150 4.50 31.74 -25.43
CA PRO A 150 4.95 32.84 -26.27
C PRO A 150 4.19 34.12 -25.92
N LEU A 151 4.88 35.26 -26.01
CA LEU A 151 4.25 36.57 -25.86
C LEU A 151 3.98 37.14 -27.25
N GLU A 152 2.81 37.81 -27.40
CA GLU A 152 2.40 38.40 -28.70
C GLU A 152 3.19 39.66 -29.09
N LEU A 153 3.80 40.34 -28.10
CA LEU A 153 4.62 41.53 -28.29
C LEU A 153 6.07 41.18 -28.55
N GLY A 154 6.48 41.15 -29.82
CA GLY A 154 7.84 40.83 -30.22
C GLY A 154 8.18 39.34 -30.10
N GLU A 155 9.47 38.97 -30.20
CA GLU A 155 9.95 37.60 -30.05
C GLU A 155 10.08 37.19 -28.57
N GLY A 156 9.19 37.67 -27.69
CA GLY A 156 9.26 37.41 -26.26
C GLY A 156 8.71 36.02 -25.87
N GLN A 157 9.34 35.38 -24.90
CA GLN A 157 8.95 34.12 -24.37
C GLN A 157 8.94 34.18 -22.84
N TYR A 158 7.83 33.69 -22.23
CA TYR A 158 7.72 33.62 -20.78
C TYR A 158 7.69 32.19 -20.33
N PHE A 159 8.55 31.84 -19.38
CA PHE A 159 8.63 30.53 -18.76
C PHE A 159 8.45 30.66 -17.25
N GLU A 160 7.90 29.62 -16.66
CA GLU A 160 7.87 29.48 -15.22
C GLU A 160 8.34 28.06 -14.84
N ARG A 161 9.34 27.97 -13.99
CA ARG A 161 9.85 26.70 -13.45
C ARG A 161 9.25 26.48 -12.07
N VAL A 162 8.57 25.37 -11.88
CA VAL A 162 7.88 25.00 -10.63
C VAL A 162 8.50 23.74 -10.05
N PRO A 163 9.06 23.78 -8.83
CA PRO A 163 9.59 22.59 -8.19
C PRO A 163 8.47 21.60 -7.84
N LEU A 164 8.73 20.31 -8.03
CA LEU A 164 7.83 19.21 -7.69
C LEU A 164 8.25 18.47 -6.41
N ASP A 165 9.21 19.00 -5.66
CA ASP A 165 9.78 18.32 -4.48
C ASP A 165 8.79 18.19 -3.33
N GLU A 166 7.91 19.17 -3.13
CA GLU A 166 6.81 19.07 -2.18
C GLU A 166 5.85 17.93 -2.51
N LEU A 167 5.62 17.68 -3.80
CA LEU A 167 4.82 16.54 -4.24
C LEU A 167 5.50 15.23 -3.84
N ASN A 168 6.80 15.12 -4.02
CA ASN A 168 7.57 13.95 -3.66
C ASN A 168 7.57 13.69 -2.14
N SER A 169 7.66 14.73 -1.33
CA SER A 169 7.60 14.60 0.13
C SER A 169 6.23 14.13 0.62
N ASN A 170 5.14 14.67 0.08
CA ASN A 170 3.78 14.25 0.40
C ASN A 170 3.51 12.79 -0.03
N LEU A 171 3.95 12.41 -1.22
CA LEU A 171 3.86 11.03 -1.70
C LEU A 171 4.68 10.07 -0.82
N ARG A 172 5.86 10.49 -0.33
CA ARG A 172 6.65 9.69 0.60
C ARG A 172 5.93 9.45 1.94
N LEU A 173 5.31 10.48 2.49
CA LEU A 173 4.50 10.35 3.72
C LEU A 173 3.32 9.38 3.51
N LEU A 174 2.63 9.49 2.36
CA LEU A 174 1.57 8.54 1.98
C LEU A 174 2.11 7.11 1.87
N ALA A 175 3.26 6.90 1.24
CA ALA A 175 3.87 5.58 1.12
C ALA A 175 4.19 4.97 2.50
N ILE A 176 4.74 5.76 3.41
CA ILE A 176 5.04 5.34 4.78
C ILE A 176 3.75 4.98 5.54
N SER A 177 2.71 5.81 5.44
CA SER A 177 1.44 5.56 6.13
C SER A 177 0.71 4.33 5.57
N LEU A 178 0.68 4.14 4.25
CA LEU A 178 0.11 2.96 3.61
C LEU A 178 0.87 1.68 3.97
N THR A 179 2.21 1.76 4.02
CA THR A 179 3.05 0.62 4.44
C THR A 179 2.78 0.27 5.90
N GLY A 180 2.72 1.27 6.79
CA GLY A 180 2.37 1.07 8.20
C GLY A 180 1.00 0.44 8.38
N ALA A 181 -0.02 0.96 7.69
CA ALA A 181 -1.36 0.39 7.68
C ALA A 181 -1.37 -1.07 7.17
N GLY A 182 -0.61 -1.36 6.12
CA GLY A 182 -0.46 -2.72 5.58
C GLY A 182 0.15 -3.71 6.58
N ILE A 183 1.17 -3.29 7.31
CA ILE A 183 1.79 -4.09 8.38
C ILE A 183 0.77 -4.36 9.49
N ILE A 184 0.06 -3.35 9.97
CA ILE A 184 -0.97 -3.48 11.01
C ILE A 184 -2.07 -4.45 10.56
N THR A 185 -2.58 -4.29 9.34
CA THR A 185 -3.62 -5.17 8.78
C THR A 185 -3.14 -6.62 8.69
N THR A 186 -1.91 -6.85 8.24
CA THR A 186 -1.31 -8.18 8.14
C THR A 186 -1.15 -8.84 9.52
N LEU A 187 -0.65 -8.10 10.51
CA LEU A 187 -0.49 -8.58 11.88
C LEU A 187 -1.84 -8.87 12.53
N SER A 188 -2.83 -7.99 12.33
CA SER A 188 -4.20 -8.20 12.81
C SER A 188 -4.83 -9.44 12.17
N GLY A 189 -4.68 -9.65 10.87
CA GLY A 189 -5.11 -10.85 10.18
C GLY A 189 -4.46 -12.11 10.76
N ALA A 190 -3.15 -12.09 11.00
CA ALA A 190 -2.44 -13.19 11.64
C ALA A 190 -2.94 -13.48 13.07
N ALA A 191 -3.16 -12.43 13.86
CA ALA A 191 -3.69 -12.55 15.23
C ALA A 191 -5.10 -13.14 15.25
N ILE A 192 -5.99 -12.64 14.39
CA ILE A 192 -7.36 -13.15 14.22
C ILE A 192 -7.33 -14.60 13.76
N GLY A 193 -6.51 -14.94 12.77
CA GLY A 193 -6.36 -16.30 12.27
C GLY A 193 -5.83 -17.26 13.33
N ALA A 194 -4.87 -16.84 14.15
CA ALA A 194 -4.35 -17.62 15.26
C ALA A 194 -5.39 -17.82 16.38
N TRP A 195 -6.14 -16.76 16.71
CA TRP A 195 -7.21 -16.82 17.70
C TRP A 195 -8.35 -17.74 17.25
N ALA A 196 -8.85 -17.54 16.03
CA ALA A 196 -9.92 -18.36 15.45
C ALA A 196 -9.49 -19.85 15.35
N SER A 197 -8.28 -20.11 14.86
CA SER A 197 -7.75 -21.45 14.76
C SER A 197 -7.62 -22.15 16.12
N ARG A 198 -7.21 -21.44 17.17
CA ARG A 198 -7.14 -21.99 18.53
C ARG A 198 -8.54 -22.32 19.06
N ARG A 199 -9.50 -21.41 18.87
CA ARG A 199 -10.87 -21.60 19.37
C ARG A 199 -11.57 -22.77 18.69
N THR A 200 -11.44 -22.89 17.35
CA THR A 200 -12.16 -23.90 16.57
C THR A 200 -11.46 -25.29 16.62
N LEU A 201 -10.14 -25.35 16.71
CA LEU A 201 -9.40 -26.62 16.62
C LEU A 201 -9.02 -27.21 17.97
N ARG A 202 -9.17 -26.48 19.07
CA ARG A 202 -8.88 -27.00 20.41
C ARG A 202 -9.79 -28.16 20.79
N PRO A 203 -11.11 -28.08 20.63
CA PRO A 203 -12.02 -29.17 20.99
C PRO A 203 -11.76 -30.47 20.22
N LEU A 204 -11.32 -30.39 18.95
CA LEU A 204 -10.92 -31.58 18.20
C LEU A 204 -9.66 -32.26 18.76
N ALA A 205 -8.74 -31.48 19.31
CA ALA A 205 -7.58 -32.03 20.00
C ALA A 205 -7.98 -32.72 21.32
N ASP A 206 -8.91 -32.11 22.05
CA ASP A 206 -9.43 -32.64 23.32
C ASP A 206 -10.16 -33.99 23.10
N VAL A 207 -10.97 -34.13 22.03
CA VAL A 207 -11.59 -35.40 21.61
C VAL A 207 -10.55 -36.45 21.28
N SER A 208 -9.48 -36.07 20.56
CA SER A 208 -8.41 -36.97 20.16
C SER A 208 -7.62 -37.51 21.40
N GLU A 209 -7.42 -36.63 22.36
CA GLU A 209 -6.75 -36.97 23.64
C GLU A 209 -7.60 -37.88 24.51
N ALA A 210 -8.90 -37.54 24.64
CA ALA A 210 -9.85 -38.38 25.38
C ALA A 210 -10.01 -39.77 24.75
N ALA A 211 -10.09 -39.87 23.41
CA ALA A 211 -10.13 -41.17 22.73
C ALA A 211 -8.88 -42.00 22.97
N ARG A 212 -7.71 -41.36 23.02
CA ARG A 212 -6.45 -42.02 23.35
C ARG A 212 -6.41 -42.52 24.78
N ALA A 213 -6.85 -41.71 25.73
CA ALA A 213 -6.94 -42.08 27.14
C ALA A 213 -7.84 -43.30 27.34
N ILE A 214 -8.99 -43.35 26.66
CA ILE A 214 -9.86 -44.54 26.69
C ILE A 214 -9.17 -45.78 26.11
N ALA A 215 -8.45 -45.63 25.00
CA ALA A 215 -7.70 -46.72 24.39
C ALA A 215 -6.54 -47.25 25.29
N GLU A 216 -5.98 -46.41 26.16
CA GLU A 216 -4.97 -46.75 27.18
C GLU A 216 -5.60 -47.29 28.46
N GLY A 217 -6.92 -47.49 28.51
CA GLY A 217 -7.64 -48.12 29.63
C GLY A 217 -8.29 -47.16 30.63
N GLN A 218 -8.20 -45.84 30.40
CA GLN A 218 -8.85 -44.84 31.27
C GLN A 218 -10.32 -44.68 30.88
N MET A 219 -11.17 -45.63 31.21
CA MET A 219 -12.58 -45.70 30.76
C MET A 219 -13.50 -44.65 31.34
N GLU A 220 -13.06 -43.94 32.38
CA GLU A 220 -13.82 -42.84 33.01
C GLU A 220 -13.64 -41.48 32.33
N THR A 221 -12.76 -41.39 31.30
CA THR A 221 -12.48 -40.17 30.60
C THR A 221 -13.75 -39.67 29.89
N ARG A 222 -14.11 -38.42 30.12
CA ARG A 222 -15.22 -37.71 29.47
C ARG A 222 -14.75 -36.37 28.98
N LEU A 223 -15.43 -35.86 27.97
CA LEU A 223 -15.26 -34.48 27.49
C LEU A 223 -16.14 -33.54 28.30
N ASP A 224 -15.59 -32.38 28.66
CA ASP A 224 -16.34 -31.32 29.32
C ASP A 224 -17.43 -30.75 28.40
N ASP A 225 -18.51 -30.27 29.01
CA ASP A 225 -19.59 -29.61 28.30
C ASP A 225 -19.08 -28.37 27.58
N THR A 226 -19.54 -28.17 26.36
CA THR A 226 -19.17 -27.01 25.52
C THR A 226 -20.37 -26.08 25.37
N SER A 227 -20.10 -24.77 25.33
CA SER A 227 -21.12 -23.75 25.01
C SER A 227 -21.25 -23.52 23.50
N ASP A 228 -20.53 -24.25 22.68
CA ASP A 228 -20.54 -24.13 21.22
C ASP A 228 -21.55 -25.14 20.65
N ALA A 229 -22.62 -24.65 20.06
CA ALA A 229 -23.72 -25.47 19.55
C ALA A 229 -23.29 -26.50 18.47
N ASP A 230 -22.26 -26.15 17.67
CA ASP A 230 -21.74 -27.05 16.63
C ASP A 230 -20.91 -28.20 17.22
N LEU A 231 -20.38 -28.01 18.42
CA LEU A 231 -19.56 -28.99 19.12
C LEU A 231 -20.31 -29.77 20.18
N GLU A 232 -21.47 -29.31 20.64
CA GLU A 232 -22.29 -29.96 21.64
C GLU A 232 -22.69 -31.37 21.19
N LEU A 233 -23.11 -31.52 19.95
CA LEU A 233 -23.50 -32.83 19.39
C LEU A 233 -22.28 -33.80 19.39
N LEU A 234 -21.09 -33.30 19.10
CA LEU A 234 -19.85 -34.10 19.12
C LEU A 234 -19.52 -34.58 20.54
N VAL A 235 -19.57 -33.68 21.54
CA VAL A 235 -19.29 -33.98 22.94
C VAL A 235 -20.30 -34.99 23.49
N VAL A 236 -21.59 -34.77 23.24
CA VAL A 236 -22.64 -35.69 23.68
C VAL A 236 -22.45 -37.07 23.06
N SER A 237 -22.27 -37.12 21.75
CA SER A 237 -22.07 -38.38 21.02
C SER A 237 -20.84 -39.17 21.52
N PHE A 238 -19.74 -38.45 21.76
CA PHE A 238 -18.50 -39.05 22.30
C PHE A 238 -18.72 -39.64 23.71
N ASN A 239 -19.34 -38.83 24.60
CA ASN A 239 -19.58 -39.27 25.96
C ASN A 239 -20.56 -40.48 26.04
N GLN A 240 -21.57 -40.51 25.15
CA GLN A 240 -22.48 -41.66 25.01
C GLN A 240 -21.74 -42.92 24.54
N MET A 241 -20.84 -42.78 23.53
CA MET A 241 -20.02 -43.88 23.05
C MET A 241 -19.08 -44.42 24.13
N ALA A 242 -18.42 -43.52 24.87
CA ALA A 242 -17.53 -43.87 25.98
C ALA A 242 -18.26 -44.65 27.08
N SER A 243 -19.49 -44.21 27.46
CA SER A 243 -20.31 -44.88 28.44
C SER A 243 -20.78 -46.28 27.98
N ALA A 244 -21.21 -46.41 26.73
CA ALA A 244 -21.59 -47.71 26.16
C ALA A 244 -20.45 -48.72 26.12
N LEU A 245 -19.23 -48.22 25.81
CA LEU A 245 -18.02 -49.05 25.80
C LEU A 245 -17.66 -49.52 27.21
N GLN A 246 -17.72 -48.60 28.19
CA GLN A 246 -17.43 -48.93 29.59
C GLN A 246 -18.42 -50.02 30.12
N GLU A 247 -19.73 -49.85 29.91
CA GLU A 247 -20.73 -50.84 30.31
C GLU A 247 -20.53 -52.19 29.64
N ARG A 248 -20.07 -52.23 28.40
CA ARG A 248 -19.79 -53.49 27.71
C ARG A 248 -18.63 -54.20 28.35
N ILE A 249 -17.52 -53.49 28.62
CA ILE A 249 -16.32 -54.08 29.24
C ILE A 249 -16.68 -54.61 30.65
N GLU A 250 -17.43 -53.88 31.45
CA GLU A 250 -17.83 -54.31 32.76
C GLU A 250 -18.76 -55.53 32.73
N ARG A 251 -19.65 -55.63 31.74
CA ARG A 251 -20.48 -56.84 31.52
C ARG A 251 -19.62 -58.04 31.13
N ASP A 252 -18.68 -57.86 30.20
CA ASP A 252 -17.79 -58.94 29.75
C ASP A 252 -16.90 -59.41 30.88
N ALA A 253 -16.37 -58.52 31.73
CA ALA A 253 -15.58 -58.85 32.92
C ALA A 253 -16.38 -59.61 33.97
N ARG A 254 -17.63 -59.20 34.23
CA ARG A 254 -18.55 -59.94 35.16
C ARG A 254 -18.83 -61.34 34.63
N PHE A 255 -19.19 -61.48 33.35
CA PHE A 255 -19.43 -62.76 32.73
C PHE A 255 -18.21 -63.70 32.81
N ALA A 256 -17.02 -63.19 32.53
CA ALA A 256 -15.77 -63.96 32.63
C ALA A 256 -15.51 -64.41 34.09
N SER A 257 -15.83 -63.61 35.10
CA SER A 257 -15.71 -63.92 36.52
C SER A 257 -16.68 -65.02 36.95
N GLU A 258 -17.98 -64.89 36.50
CA GLU A 258 -19.01 -65.87 36.80
C GLU A 258 -18.69 -67.27 36.21
N VAL A 259 -18.29 -67.31 34.93
CA VAL A 259 -17.87 -68.53 34.24
C VAL A 259 -16.65 -69.16 34.93
N SER A 260 -15.69 -68.39 35.35
CA SER A 260 -14.50 -68.89 36.08
C SER A 260 -14.85 -69.42 37.46
N HIS A 261 -15.89 -68.90 38.10
CA HIS A 261 -16.33 -69.41 39.41
C HIS A 261 -17.14 -70.66 39.27
N GLU A 262 -17.91 -70.86 38.21
CA GLU A 262 -18.76 -72.04 37.97
C GLU A 262 -17.93 -73.26 37.48
N LEU A 263 -16.77 -73.00 36.86
CA LEU A 263 -15.82 -74.06 36.40
C LEU A 263 -14.84 -74.52 37.47
N ARG A 264 -14.88 -73.99 38.67
CA ARG A 264 -14.02 -74.34 39.79
C ARG A 264 -14.71 -75.22 40.80
#